data_7aed526ff17a250e73026d8e4498b560
#
_entry.id   7aed526ff17a250e73026d8e4498b560
#
_cell.length_a   1.000
_cell.length_b   1.000
_cell.length_c   1.000
_cell.angle_alpha   90.00
_cell.angle_beta   90.00
_cell.angle_gamma   90.00
#
_symmetry.space_group_name_H-M   'P 1'
#
loop_
_entity.id
_entity.type
_entity.pdbx_description
1 polymer ?
#
loop_
_entity_poly.entity_id
_entity_poly.type
_entity_poly.pdbx_seq_one_letter_code
_entity_poly.pdbx_strand_id
1 'polypeptide(L)'
;LTLRTRVRGDEWIYTYLRTFYEDSAQTSGSNNLVYVGTAMPNVLVGLQGNQALDKDGKLIQISEGSMTKEEFDNSMKDLVNFLAYAAEPARITREKNGIFVILFFIVFTAVMNLLYREYAKELK
;
A
#
# COMPACT_ATOMS: atom_id res chain seq x y z
N LEU A 1 -11.28 -6.85 -0.33
CA LEU A 1 -10.57 -5.57 -0.52
C LEU A 1 -10.08 -4.96 0.80
N THR A 2 -10.83 -5.08 1.89
CA THR A 2 -10.55 -4.41 3.18
C THR A 2 -9.14 -4.63 3.73
N LEU A 3 -8.55 -5.81 3.53
CA LEU A 3 -7.22 -6.15 4.05
C LEU A 3 -6.10 -6.07 2.99
N ARG A 4 -6.41 -5.71 1.75
CA ARG A 4 -5.41 -5.71 0.66
C ARG A 4 -4.32 -4.68 0.85
N THR A 5 -4.66 -3.48 1.30
CA THR A 5 -3.68 -2.43 1.61
C THR A 5 -2.75 -2.84 2.74
N ARG A 6 -3.27 -3.56 3.75
CA ARG A 6 -2.47 -4.07 4.86
C ARG A 6 -1.48 -5.18 4.44
N VAL A 7 -1.86 -5.99 3.46
CA VAL A 7 -1.03 -7.13 2.98
C VAL A 7 0.01 -6.70 1.95
N ARG A 8 -0.38 -5.83 1.00
CA ARG A 8 0.45 -5.44 -0.14
C ARG A 8 1.12 -4.07 0.03
N GLY A 9 0.56 -3.22 0.89
CA GLY A 9 0.97 -1.83 1.04
C GLY A 9 0.18 -0.87 0.15
N ASP A 10 0.05 0.35 0.60
CA ASP A 10 -0.73 1.41 -0.04
C ASP A 10 -0.12 1.79 -1.40
N GLU A 11 1.21 1.93 -1.46
CA GLU A 11 1.96 2.28 -2.67
C GLU A 11 1.84 1.21 -3.76
N TRP A 12 1.82 -0.07 -3.37
CA TRP A 12 1.65 -1.17 -4.31
C TRP A 12 0.28 -1.12 -4.97
N ILE A 13 -0.79 -0.89 -4.18
CA ILE A 13 -2.16 -0.80 -4.73
C ILE A 13 -2.32 0.42 -5.60
N TYR A 14 -1.76 1.56 -5.21
CA TYR A 14 -1.77 2.78 -6.01
C TYR A 14 -1.10 2.57 -7.37
N THR A 15 0.07 1.95 -7.38
CA THR A 15 0.77 1.65 -8.63
C THR A 15 0.02 0.59 -9.46
N TYR A 16 -0.52 -0.45 -8.81
CA TYR A 16 -1.28 -1.50 -9.47
C TYR A 16 -2.49 -0.94 -10.23
N LEU A 17 -3.28 -0.06 -9.62
CA LEU A 17 -4.48 0.53 -10.24
C LEU A 17 -4.16 1.41 -11.45
N ARG A 18 -2.96 1.97 -11.53
CA ARG A 18 -2.54 2.89 -12.59
C ARG A 18 -1.80 2.24 -13.76
N THR A 19 -1.37 1.00 -13.59
CA THR A 19 -0.43 0.33 -14.53
C THR A 19 -1.06 -0.82 -15.29
N PHE A 20 -2.37 -0.79 -15.51
CA PHE A 20 -3.06 -1.68 -16.42
C PHE A 20 -2.80 -1.28 -17.88
N TYR A 21 -2.61 -2.26 -18.75
CA TYR A 21 -2.45 -2.07 -20.20
C TYR A 21 -3.18 -3.17 -20.96
N GLU A 22 -3.48 -2.90 -22.23
CA GLU A 22 -4.10 -3.87 -23.12
C GLU A 22 -3.12 -5.00 -23.46
N ASP A 23 -3.56 -6.24 -23.30
CA ASP A 23 -2.82 -7.45 -23.65
C ASP A 23 -3.78 -8.51 -24.18
N SER A 24 -3.80 -8.70 -25.48
CA SER A 24 -4.64 -9.67 -26.16
C SER A 24 -4.27 -11.13 -25.86
N ALA A 25 -3.09 -11.39 -25.30
CA ALA A 25 -2.68 -12.72 -24.88
C ALA A 25 -3.35 -13.16 -23.58
N GLN A 26 -3.90 -12.22 -22.80
CA GLN A 26 -4.60 -12.50 -21.56
C GLN A 26 -6.10 -12.71 -21.78
N THR A 27 -6.68 -13.66 -21.07
CA THR A 27 -8.12 -13.96 -21.15
C THR A 27 -9.00 -12.76 -20.76
N SER A 28 -8.49 -11.89 -19.86
CA SER A 28 -9.15 -10.65 -19.44
C SER A 28 -9.01 -9.49 -20.44
N GLY A 29 -8.18 -9.64 -21.49
CA GLY A 29 -7.85 -8.57 -22.44
C GLY A 29 -6.94 -7.49 -21.87
N SER A 30 -6.48 -7.63 -20.64
CA SER A 30 -5.63 -6.66 -19.96
C SER A 30 -4.58 -7.34 -19.07
N ASN A 31 -3.47 -6.69 -18.88
CA ASN A 31 -2.38 -7.12 -18.01
C ASN A 31 -1.93 -5.95 -17.13
N ASN A 32 -1.00 -6.20 -16.22
CA ASN A 32 -0.53 -5.18 -15.28
C ASN A 32 1.00 -5.25 -15.12
N LEU A 33 1.67 -4.10 -15.05
CA LEU A 33 3.13 -4.04 -14.89
C LEU A 33 3.60 -4.55 -13.53
N VAL A 34 2.82 -4.32 -12.47
CA VAL A 34 3.19 -4.70 -11.10
C VAL A 34 2.87 -6.16 -10.82
N TYR A 35 1.84 -6.69 -11.48
CA TYR A 35 1.42 -8.07 -11.34
C TYR A 35 1.10 -8.68 -12.70
N VAL A 36 2.15 -9.16 -13.35
CA VAL A 36 2.05 -9.78 -14.68
C VAL A 36 1.22 -11.07 -14.60
N GLY A 37 0.34 -11.26 -15.60
CA GLY A 37 -0.57 -12.41 -15.63
C GLY A 37 -1.79 -12.25 -14.73
N THR A 38 -2.17 -11.01 -14.39
CA THR A 38 -3.37 -10.76 -13.60
C THR A 38 -4.63 -11.21 -14.34
N ALA A 39 -5.50 -11.97 -13.63
CA ALA A 39 -6.81 -12.37 -14.17
C ALA A 39 -7.85 -11.23 -14.05
N MET A 40 -7.54 -10.15 -13.34
CA MET A 40 -8.43 -9.00 -13.16
C MET A 40 -8.44 -8.15 -14.43
N PRO A 41 -9.62 -7.88 -15.03
CA PRO A 41 -9.73 -6.94 -16.14
C PRO A 41 -9.49 -5.50 -15.66
N ASN A 42 -9.11 -4.60 -16.58
CA ASN A 42 -9.04 -3.18 -16.27
C ASN A 42 -10.44 -2.57 -16.16
N VAL A 43 -10.96 -2.52 -14.92
CA VAL A 43 -12.31 -1.95 -14.64
C VAL A 43 -12.33 -0.42 -14.65
N LEU A 44 -11.16 0.23 -14.69
CA LEU A 44 -11.01 1.69 -14.64
C LEU A 44 -10.75 2.30 -16.03
N VAL A 45 -10.85 1.50 -17.08
CA VAL A 45 -10.59 1.95 -18.47
C VAL A 45 -11.48 3.13 -18.88
N GLY A 46 -12.72 3.17 -18.42
CA GLY A 46 -13.63 4.29 -18.69
C GLY A 46 -13.18 5.63 -18.09
N LEU A 47 -12.42 5.58 -17.00
CA LEU A 47 -11.91 6.77 -16.31
C LEU A 47 -10.52 7.16 -16.83
N GLN A 48 -9.62 6.19 -16.94
CA GLN A 48 -8.21 6.38 -17.31
C GLN A 48 -7.99 6.43 -18.81
N GLY A 49 -8.79 5.70 -19.59
CA GLY A 49 -8.51 5.36 -20.99
C GLY A 49 -7.65 4.10 -21.12
N ASN A 50 -7.45 3.67 -22.36
CA ASN A 50 -6.62 2.51 -22.67
C ASN A 50 -5.15 2.90 -22.73
N GLN A 51 -4.32 2.02 -22.17
CA GLN A 51 -2.86 2.09 -22.25
C GLN A 51 -2.32 0.85 -22.95
N ALA A 52 -1.22 0.99 -23.66
CA ALA A 52 -0.45 -0.12 -24.20
C ALA A 52 1.00 -0.05 -23.70
N LEU A 53 1.67 -1.18 -23.84
CA LEU A 53 3.09 -1.28 -23.54
C LEU A 53 3.90 -1.00 -24.81
N ASP A 54 4.81 -0.03 -24.75
CA ASP A 54 5.77 0.23 -25.82
C ASP A 54 6.88 -0.83 -25.85
N LYS A 55 7.66 -0.85 -26.93
CA LYS A 55 8.82 -1.73 -27.08
C LYS A 55 9.85 -1.55 -25.98
N ASP A 56 9.92 -0.36 -25.39
CA ASP A 56 10.80 -0.01 -24.29
C ASP A 56 10.21 -0.34 -22.90
N GLY A 57 9.04 -0.98 -22.83
CA GLY A 57 8.37 -1.32 -21.58
C GLY A 57 7.69 -0.14 -20.87
N LYS A 58 7.47 0.97 -21.58
CA LYS A 58 6.76 2.14 -21.06
C LYS A 58 5.28 2.09 -21.42
N LEU A 59 4.43 2.58 -20.51
CA LEU A 59 3.00 2.74 -20.77
C LEU A 59 2.75 3.96 -21.66
N ILE A 60 2.07 3.73 -22.78
CA ILE A 60 1.60 4.78 -23.68
C ILE A 60 0.08 4.76 -23.64
N GLN A 61 -0.52 5.93 -23.51
CA GLN A 61 -1.96 6.09 -23.60
C GLN A 61 -2.42 6.01 -25.06
N ILE A 62 -3.33 5.08 -25.35
CA ILE A 62 -3.90 4.88 -26.71
C ILE A 62 -5.19 5.65 -26.87
N SER A 63 -6.02 5.68 -25.81
CA SER A 63 -7.29 6.40 -25.81
C SER A 63 -7.45 7.21 -24.53
N GLU A 64 -8.16 8.33 -24.62
CA GLU A 64 -8.50 9.15 -23.47
C GLU A 64 -9.69 8.54 -22.74
N GLY A 65 -9.65 8.63 -21.39
CA GLY A 65 -10.78 8.33 -20.52
C GLY A 65 -11.61 9.57 -20.21
N SER A 66 -12.56 9.45 -19.30
CA SER A 66 -13.39 10.57 -18.84
C SER A 66 -12.66 11.55 -17.92
N MET A 67 -11.49 11.17 -17.40
CA MET A 67 -10.66 11.97 -16.51
C MET A 67 -9.32 12.28 -17.15
N THR A 68 -8.77 13.46 -16.85
CA THR A 68 -7.38 13.77 -17.15
C THR A 68 -6.45 12.89 -16.32
N LYS A 69 -5.21 12.74 -16.72
CA LYS A 69 -4.23 11.93 -15.99
C LYS A 69 -4.06 12.39 -14.54
N GLU A 70 -4.05 13.69 -14.31
CA GLU A 70 -3.90 14.28 -12.98
C GLU A 70 -5.13 14.02 -12.09
N GLU A 71 -6.33 14.18 -12.64
CA GLU A 71 -7.57 13.88 -11.93
C GLU A 71 -7.68 12.38 -11.59
N PHE A 72 -7.30 11.52 -12.51
CA PHE A 72 -7.27 10.08 -12.29
C PHE A 72 -6.26 9.71 -11.17
N ASP A 73 -5.06 10.27 -11.21
CA ASP A 73 -4.03 10.03 -10.20
C ASP A 73 -4.48 10.48 -8.80
N ASN A 74 -5.14 11.63 -8.70
CA ASN A 74 -5.70 12.12 -7.44
C ASN A 74 -6.85 11.22 -6.96
N SER A 75 -7.75 10.81 -7.84
CA SER A 75 -8.85 9.90 -7.50
C SER A 75 -8.34 8.53 -7.01
N MET A 76 -7.28 7.99 -7.62
CA MET A 76 -6.66 6.74 -7.17
C MET A 76 -5.98 6.90 -5.82
N LYS A 77 -5.36 8.04 -5.57
CA LYS A 77 -4.77 8.37 -4.27
C LYS A 77 -5.85 8.41 -3.17
N ASP A 78 -6.97 9.05 -3.44
CA ASP A 78 -8.08 9.13 -2.49
C ASP A 78 -8.70 7.74 -2.22
N LEU A 79 -8.88 6.94 -3.27
CA LEU A 79 -9.34 5.56 -3.15
C LEU A 79 -8.40 4.72 -2.28
N VAL A 80 -7.10 4.80 -2.51
CA VAL A 80 -6.10 4.04 -1.75
C VAL A 80 -6.05 4.51 -0.30
N ASN A 81 -6.15 5.81 -0.03
CA ASN A 81 -6.24 6.35 1.33
C ASN A 81 -7.49 5.84 2.05
N PHE A 82 -8.63 5.78 1.36
CA PHE A 82 -9.85 5.18 1.91
C PHE A 82 -9.67 3.69 2.24
N LEU A 83 -9.06 2.92 1.34
CA LEU A 83 -8.79 1.50 1.56
C LEU A 83 -7.80 1.28 2.73
N ALA A 84 -6.79 2.14 2.86
CA ALA A 84 -5.87 2.12 3.98
C ALA A 84 -6.58 2.39 5.32
N TYR A 85 -7.45 3.39 5.34
CA TYR A 85 -8.28 3.68 6.51
C TYR A 85 -9.23 2.51 6.84
N ALA A 86 -9.91 1.94 5.84
CA ALA A 86 -10.81 0.80 6.03
C ALA A 86 -10.08 -0.45 6.55
N ALA A 87 -8.81 -0.63 6.14
CA ALA A 87 -7.98 -1.75 6.58
C ALA A 87 -7.54 -1.63 8.04
N GLU A 88 -7.33 -0.43 8.54
CA GLU A 88 -6.89 -0.18 9.90
C GLU A 88 -7.35 1.20 10.43
N PRO A 89 -8.63 1.34 10.82
CA PRO A 89 -9.15 2.62 11.33
C PRO A 89 -8.43 3.10 12.60
N ALA A 90 -7.92 2.17 13.40
CA ALA A 90 -7.21 2.47 14.66
C ALA A 90 -5.72 2.84 14.48
N ARG A 91 -5.19 2.86 13.23
CA ARG A 91 -3.77 3.08 12.96
C ARG A 91 -3.24 4.37 13.59
N ILE A 92 -3.94 5.48 13.42
CA ILE A 92 -3.55 6.79 13.95
C ILE A 92 -3.47 6.76 15.48
N THR A 93 -4.46 6.14 16.12
CA THR A 93 -4.50 6.00 17.59
C THR A 93 -3.39 5.09 18.08
N ARG A 94 -3.14 3.98 17.38
CA ARG A 94 -2.06 3.05 17.71
C ARG A 94 -0.68 3.72 17.60
N GLU A 95 -0.43 4.47 16.54
CA GLU A 95 0.85 5.17 16.34
C GLU A 95 1.08 6.23 17.43
N LYS A 96 0.06 6.99 17.80
CA LYS A 96 0.14 7.96 18.91
C LYS A 96 0.44 7.28 20.25
N ASN A 97 -0.29 6.21 20.57
CA ASN A 97 -0.12 5.49 21.82
C ASN A 97 1.18 4.69 21.86
N GLY A 98 1.69 4.25 20.70
CA GLY A 98 2.92 3.48 20.57
C GLY A 98 4.13 4.18 21.19
N ILE A 99 4.23 5.50 21.05
CA ILE A 99 5.31 6.30 21.66
C ILE A 99 5.30 6.16 23.19
N PHE A 100 4.14 6.27 23.81
CA PHE A 100 4.00 6.13 25.27
C PHE A 100 4.33 4.72 25.73
N VAL A 101 3.94 3.70 24.96
CA VAL A 101 4.27 2.30 25.26
C VAL A 101 5.79 2.07 25.19
N ILE A 102 6.47 2.61 24.19
CA ILE A 102 7.93 2.51 24.07
C ILE A 102 8.62 3.20 25.24
N LEU A 103 8.20 4.41 25.61
CA LEU A 103 8.74 5.13 26.76
C LEU A 103 8.55 4.35 28.06
N PHE A 104 7.36 3.76 28.26
CA PHE A 104 7.11 2.90 29.42
C PHE A 104 8.09 1.72 29.48
N PHE A 105 8.29 1.02 28.36
CA PHE A 105 9.21 -0.12 28.34
C PHE A 105 10.68 0.28 28.54
N ILE A 106 11.10 1.45 28.09
CA ILE A 106 12.45 1.97 28.37
C ILE A 106 12.64 2.17 29.87
N VAL A 107 11.71 2.86 30.54
CA VAL A 107 11.76 3.09 31.99
C VAL A 107 11.70 1.76 32.75
N PHE A 108 10.79 0.88 32.37
CA PHE A 108 10.64 -0.44 32.97
C PHE A 108 11.93 -1.27 32.85
N THR A 109 12.54 -1.29 31.67
CA THR A 109 13.82 -1.99 31.45
C THR A 109 14.94 -1.42 32.32
N ALA A 110 15.00 -0.09 32.46
CA ALA A 110 16.00 0.56 33.33
C ALA A 110 15.82 0.12 34.79
N VAL A 111 14.59 0.13 35.29
CA VAL A 111 14.29 -0.31 36.70
C VAL A 111 14.63 -1.79 36.90
N MET A 112 14.25 -2.66 35.94
CA MET A 112 14.56 -4.08 36.01
C MET A 112 16.07 -4.35 35.93
N ASN A 113 16.82 -3.57 35.15
CA ASN A 113 18.28 -3.66 35.11
C ASN A 113 18.91 -3.25 36.45
N LEU A 114 18.42 -2.20 37.09
CA LEU A 114 18.88 -1.78 38.43
C LEU A 114 18.61 -2.86 39.47
N LEU A 115 17.42 -3.43 39.48
CA LEU A 115 17.06 -4.56 40.37
C LEU A 115 17.96 -5.76 40.12
N TYR A 116 18.14 -6.15 38.85
CA TYR A 116 19.04 -7.26 38.51
C TYR A 116 20.46 -7.04 39.05
N ARG A 117 20.99 -5.84 38.89
CA ARG A 117 22.34 -5.50 39.39
C ARG A 117 22.42 -5.57 40.92
N GLU A 118 21.36 -5.21 41.62
CA GLU A 118 21.34 -5.26 43.09
C GLU A 118 21.31 -6.71 43.57
N TYR A 119 20.42 -7.54 43.04
CA TYR A 119 20.38 -8.98 43.37
C TYR A 119 21.66 -9.72 42.97
N ALA A 120 22.29 -9.36 41.84
CA ALA A 120 23.56 -9.96 41.44
C ALA A 120 24.72 -9.64 42.36
N LYS A 121 24.67 -8.53 43.14
CA LYS A 121 25.66 -8.21 44.19
C LYS A 121 25.51 -9.07 45.42
N GLU A 122 24.26 -9.41 45.82
CA GLU A 122 23.97 -10.22 46.99
C GLU A 122 24.36 -11.71 46.77
N LEU A 123 24.45 -12.15 45.51
CA LEU A 123 24.83 -13.53 45.14
C LEU A 123 26.35 -13.76 45.07
N LYS A 124 27.15 -12.72 45.21
CA LYS A 124 28.61 -12.79 45.26
C LYS A 124 29.13 -12.65 46.66
#